data_c287b37cf7116caeceb3fd59660e0933
#
_entry.id   c287b37cf7116caeceb3fd59660e0933
#
_cell.length_a   1.000
_cell.length_b   1.000
_cell.length_c   1.000
_cell.angle_alpha   90.00
_cell.angle_beta   90.00
_cell.angle_gamma   90.00
#
_symmetry.space_group_name_H-M   'P 1'
#
loop_
_entity.id
_entity.type
_entity.pdbx_description
1 polymer ?
#
loop_
_entity_poly.entity_id
_entity_poly.type
_entity_poly.pdbx_seq_one_letter_code
_entity_poly.pdbx_strand_id
1 'polypeptide(L)'
;MPKYYEFKIAGYYLYFTSHCIVECMHVHASDRKLTESGSAKFFVESDGNTTVKNRGSLTDREIRIIRDFIRQNYIDMYMKWSEYSSE
;
A
#
# COMPACT_ATOMS: atom_id res chain seq x y z
N MET A 1 -8.42 -0.51 9.58
CA MET A 1 -7.14 -0.93 9.01
C MET A 1 -6.06 0.10 9.32
N PRO A 2 -4.87 -0.34 9.76
CA PRO A 2 -3.78 0.60 10.03
C PRO A 2 -3.30 1.28 8.75
N LYS A 3 -3.05 2.57 8.86
CA LYS A 3 -2.51 3.36 7.74
C LYS A 3 -1.00 3.44 7.86
N TYR A 4 -0.31 3.45 6.71
CA TYR A 4 1.11 3.75 6.71
C TYR A 4 1.37 5.20 7.08
N TYR A 5 0.53 6.11 6.59
CA TYR A 5 0.68 7.55 6.83
C TYR A 5 -0.69 8.18 7.05
N GLU A 6 -0.70 9.30 7.76
CA GLU A 6 -1.92 10.05 8.03
C GLU A 6 -2.36 10.94 6.86
N PHE A 7 -1.53 11.08 5.84
CA PHE A 7 -1.85 11.87 4.65
C PHE A 7 -2.16 10.96 3.47
N LYS A 8 -2.86 11.52 2.48
CA LYS A 8 -3.26 10.80 1.27
C LYS A 8 -2.18 10.92 0.19
N ILE A 9 -2.05 9.86 -0.61
CA ILE A 9 -1.22 9.85 -1.82
C ILE A 9 -2.16 9.63 -3.00
N ALA A 10 -2.12 10.54 -3.97
CA ALA A 10 -3.03 10.53 -5.14
C ALA A 10 -4.52 10.50 -4.75
N GLY A 11 -4.84 11.03 -3.56
CA GLY A 11 -6.21 11.05 -3.05
C GLY A 11 -6.62 9.83 -2.25
N TYR A 12 -5.69 8.91 -1.98
CA TYR A 12 -5.97 7.66 -1.26
C TYR A 12 -5.05 7.50 -0.06
N TYR A 13 -5.60 6.92 1.01
CA TYR A 13 -4.76 6.48 2.14
C TYR A 13 -4.15 5.12 1.80
N LEU A 14 -2.93 4.91 2.23
CA LEU A 14 -2.24 3.62 2.08
C LEU A 14 -2.36 2.84 3.39
N TYR A 15 -2.85 1.62 3.29
CA TYR A 15 -3.12 0.75 4.43
C TYR A 15 -2.31 -0.53 4.37
N PHE A 16 -2.15 -1.17 5.53
CA PHE A 16 -1.73 -2.57 5.60
C PHE A 16 -2.67 -3.34 6.53
N THR A 17 -2.75 -4.65 6.34
CA THR A 17 -3.68 -5.51 7.05
C THR A 17 -2.94 -6.67 7.71
N SER A 18 -3.64 -7.43 8.54
CA SER A 18 -3.07 -8.60 9.20
C SER A 18 -2.61 -9.67 8.21
N HIS A 19 -3.17 -9.73 7.02
CA HIS A 19 -2.73 -10.67 5.99
C HIS A 19 -1.34 -10.34 5.47
N CYS A 20 -0.92 -9.09 5.56
CA CYS A 20 0.41 -8.68 5.16
C CYS A 20 1.50 -9.26 6.06
N ILE A 21 1.14 -9.75 7.25
CA ILE A 21 2.09 -10.37 8.18
C ILE A 21 2.48 -11.76 7.72
N VAL A 22 1.53 -12.49 7.13
CA VAL A 22 1.71 -13.89 6.71
C VAL A 22 2.34 -14.00 5.33
N GLU A 23 2.02 -13.05 4.46
CA GLU A 23 2.54 -12.98 3.10
C GLU A 23 3.65 -11.94 3.02
N CYS A 24 4.10 -11.64 1.81
CA CYS A 24 5.03 -10.53 1.60
C CYS A 24 4.33 -9.20 1.86
N MET A 25 5.10 -8.15 2.05
CA MET A 25 4.56 -6.83 2.35
C MET A 25 3.61 -6.34 1.26
N HIS A 26 2.43 -5.93 1.69
CA HIS A 26 1.40 -5.35 0.82
C HIS A 26 1.15 -3.90 1.18
N VAL A 27 0.72 -3.13 0.17
CA VAL A 27 0.16 -1.81 0.39
C VAL A 27 -1.21 -1.79 -0.29
N HIS A 28 -2.24 -1.42 0.47
CA HIS A 28 -3.59 -1.23 -0.06
C HIS A 28 -3.87 0.24 -0.20
N ALA A 29 -4.28 0.68 -1.39
CA ALA A 29 -4.75 2.05 -1.60
C ALA A 29 -6.28 1.98 -1.57
N SER A 30 -6.86 2.49 -0.49
CA SER A 30 -8.29 2.36 -0.25
C SER A 30 -9.10 3.33 -1.12
N ASP A 31 -10.16 2.83 -1.74
CA ASP A 31 -11.13 3.70 -2.39
C ASP A 31 -11.91 4.50 -1.32
N ARG A 32 -12.72 5.48 -1.76
CA ARG A 32 -13.48 6.34 -0.85
C ARG A 32 -14.51 5.57 -0.03
N LYS A 33 -14.95 4.43 -0.52
CA LYS A 33 -15.96 3.59 0.12
C LYS A 33 -15.34 2.52 1.00
N LEU A 34 -14.02 2.42 1.02
CA LEU A 34 -13.28 1.41 1.76
C LEU A 34 -13.68 -0.01 1.34
N THR A 35 -14.03 -0.20 0.07
CA THR A 35 -14.39 -1.52 -0.45
C THR A 35 -13.15 -2.26 -0.91
N GLU A 36 -13.13 -3.56 -0.71
CA GLU A 36 -12.02 -4.40 -1.17
C GLU A 36 -11.92 -4.41 -2.69
N SER A 37 -13.06 -4.46 -3.37
CA SER A 37 -13.11 -4.49 -4.83
C SER A 37 -12.67 -3.18 -5.48
N GLY A 38 -12.90 -2.05 -4.80
CA GLY A 38 -12.51 -0.74 -5.31
C GLY A 38 -11.11 -0.32 -4.92
N SER A 39 -10.49 -1.04 -3.96
CA SER A 39 -9.16 -0.71 -3.46
C SER A 39 -8.09 -1.41 -4.30
N ALA A 40 -6.96 -0.71 -4.49
CA ALA A 40 -5.81 -1.31 -5.16
C ALA A 40 -4.95 -2.08 -4.16
N LYS A 41 -4.26 -3.10 -4.65
CA LYS A 41 -3.34 -3.90 -3.83
C LYS A 41 -2.00 -3.97 -4.56
N PHE A 42 -0.94 -3.61 -3.85
CA PHE A 42 0.42 -3.63 -4.38
C PHE A 42 1.27 -4.55 -3.51
N PHE A 43 2.06 -5.40 -4.13
CA PHE A 43 3.12 -6.12 -3.42
C PHE A 43 4.39 -5.27 -3.52
N VAL A 44 5.11 -5.15 -2.40
CA VAL A 44 6.33 -4.34 -2.34
C VAL A 44 7.52 -5.29 -2.14
N GLU A 45 8.44 -5.26 -3.08
CA GLU A 45 9.65 -6.07 -3.00
C GLU A 45 10.71 -5.37 -2.16
N SER A 46 11.75 -6.12 -1.77
CA SER A 46 12.80 -5.63 -0.88
C SER A 46 13.61 -4.47 -1.47
N ASP A 47 13.59 -4.30 -2.78
CA ASP A 47 14.29 -3.21 -3.47
C ASP A 47 13.40 -1.99 -3.73
N GLY A 48 12.15 -2.02 -3.26
CA GLY A 48 11.21 -0.93 -3.45
C GLY A 48 10.35 -1.03 -4.71
N ASN A 49 10.58 -2.05 -5.54
CA ASN A 49 9.73 -2.28 -6.71
C ASN A 49 8.37 -2.79 -6.26
N THR A 50 7.34 -2.47 -7.03
CA THR A 50 5.97 -2.87 -6.73
C THR A 50 5.39 -3.68 -7.86
N THR A 51 4.53 -4.63 -7.50
CA THR A 51 3.70 -5.37 -8.44
C THR A 51 2.24 -5.07 -8.12
N VAL A 52 1.49 -4.62 -9.12
CA VAL A 52 0.06 -4.34 -8.95
C VAL A 52 -0.69 -5.65 -9.02
N LYS A 53 -1.25 -6.08 -7.90
CA LYS A 53 -2.06 -7.31 -7.84
C LYS A 53 -3.51 -7.06 -8.13
N ASN A 54 -4.01 -5.89 -7.78
CA ASN A 54 -5.37 -5.46 -8.06
C ASN A 54 -5.33 -3.95 -8.21
N ARG A 55 -5.80 -3.45 -9.35
CA ARG A 55 -5.78 -2.01 -9.56
C ARG A 55 -7.01 -1.31 -8.95
N GLY A 56 -8.07 -2.07 -8.62
CA GLY A 56 -9.30 -1.50 -8.10
C GLY A 56 -9.87 -0.46 -9.06
N SER A 57 -10.30 0.67 -8.52
CA SER A 57 -10.85 1.77 -9.30
C SER A 57 -9.82 2.86 -9.64
N LEU A 58 -8.55 2.61 -9.39
CA LEU A 58 -7.50 3.61 -9.61
C LEU A 58 -7.18 3.76 -11.09
N THR A 59 -6.87 4.99 -11.50
CA THR A 59 -6.40 5.28 -12.85
C THR A 59 -4.92 4.95 -12.98
N ASP A 60 -4.42 4.86 -14.22
CA ASP A 60 -3.00 4.63 -14.46
C ASP A 60 -2.12 5.71 -13.83
N ARG A 61 -2.58 6.96 -13.87
CA ARG A 61 -1.88 8.08 -13.26
C ARG A 61 -1.77 7.92 -11.74
N GLU A 62 -2.87 7.55 -11.11
CA GLU A 62 -2.91 7.35 -9.65
C GLU A 62 -2.01 6.19 -9.23
N ILE A 63 -2.04 5.09 -9.97
CA ILE A 63 -1.17 3.94 -9.72
C ILE A 63 0.29 4.35 -9.82
N ARG A 64 0.66 5.12 -10.84
CA ARG A 64 2.04 5.57 -11.04
C ARG A 64 2.51 6.44 -9.87
N ILE A 65 1.68 7.38 -9.44
CA ILE A 65 2.00 8.27 -8.32
C ILE A 65 2.23 7.45 -7.05
N ILE A 66 1.36 6.47 -6.78
CA ILE A 66 1.48 5.62 -5.59
C ILE A 66 2.73 4.75 -5.67
N ARG A 67 3.01 4.17 -6.81
CA ARG A 67 4.22 3.33 -7.00
C ARG A 67 5.49 4.16 -6.80
N ASP A 68 5.53 5.38 -7.33
CA ASP A 68 6.68 6.27 -7.13
C ASP A 68 6.86 6.63 -5.66
N PHE A 69 5.76 6.91 -4.96
CA PHE A 69 5.80 7.20 -3.53
C PHE A 69 6.35 6.00 -2.74
N ILE A 70 5.87 4.80 -3.04
CA ILE A 70 6.33 3.58 -2.37
C ILE A 70 7.83 3.39 -2.62
N ARG A 71 8.27 3.58 -3.85
CA ARG A 71 9.68 3.42 -4.20
C ARG A 71 10.58 4.38 -3.44
N GLN A 72 10.11 5.60 -3.20
CA GLN A 72 10.88 6.59 -2.45
C GLN A 72 10.83 6.38 -0.95
N ASN A 73 9.86 5.65 -0.43
CA ASN A 73 9.60 5.51 0.99
C ASN A 73 9.56 4.05 1.48
N TYR A 74 9.93 3.09 0.65
CA TYR A 74 9.72 1.67 0.99
C TYR A 74 10.46 1.24 2.25
N ILE A 75 11.62 1.82 2.54
CA ILE A 75 12.38 1.48 3.75
C ILE A 75 11.59 1.88 4.99
N ASP A 76 11.07 3.10 5.02
CA ASP A 76 10.23 3.57 6.11
C ASP A 76 8.95 2.75 6.24
N MET A 77 8.35 2.40 5.12
CA MET A 77 7.14 1.58 5.11
C MET A 77 7.41 0.17 5.62
N TYR A 78 8.55 -0.43 5.27
CA TYR A 78 8.96 -1.72 5.82
C TYR A 78 9.14 -1.66 7.33
N MET A 79 9.72 -0.56 7.84
CA MET A 79 9.89 -0.38 9.27
C MET A 79 8.53 -0.33 9.98
N LYS A 80 7.57 0.42 9.44
CA LYS A 80 6.23 0.51 10.00
C LYS A 80 5.51 -0.84 9.96
N TRP A 81 5.62 -1.55 8.86
CA TRP A 81 5.05 -2.88 8.72
C TRP A 81 5.67 -3.87 9.69
N SER A 82 6.97 -3.81 9.88
CA SER A 82 7.70 -4.65 10.82
C SER A 82 7.26 -4.40 12.25
N GLU A 83 7.10 -3.14 12.65
CA GLU A 83 6.61 -2.77 13.97
C GLU A 83 5.21 -3.33 14.21
N TYR A 84 4.34 -3.22 13.21
CA TYR A 84 2.99 -3.75 13.30
C TYR A 84 2.99 -5.27 13.44
N SER A 85 3.84 -5.96 12.68
CA SER A 85 3.88 -7.42 12.68
C SER A 85 4.52 -8.01 13.93
N SER A 86 5.30 -7.22 14.68
CA SER A 86 5.95 -7.68 15.91
C SER A 86 5.04 -7.57 17.14
N GLU A 87 3.89 -6.95 16.98
CA GLU A 87 2.88 -6.88 18.04
C GLU A 87 2.01 -8.15 18.03
#